data_32bb621dee32032792b9530aa226a2f7
#
_entry.id   32bb621dee32032792b9530aa226a2f7
#
_cell.length_a   1.000
_cell.length_b   1.000
_cell.length_c   1.000
_cell.angle_alpha   90.00
_cell.angle_beta   90.00
_cell.angle_gamma   90.00
#
_symmetry.space_group_name_H-M   'P 1'
#
loop_
_entity.id
_entity.type
_entity.pdbx_description
1 polymer ?
#
loop_
_entity_poly.entity_id
_entity_poly.type
_entity_poly.pdbx_seq_one_letter_code
_entity_poly.pdbx_strand_id
1 'polypeptide(L)'
;LLGYDRNFTIYDASDQKSLMKEVLKEMKIDTKQFPERSVMSEISSAKNEYKSPLDYRNEYGSNFRNQRIADIYEHYQKRLKENNALDFDDLIFRTVELFQKDAEVLEQYQDRFRFIMVDEYQDTNTAQFKLVSLLAAKYRNLCVVGDDDQSIYRFRGANIQNILSFEEVYPDAKVIRL
;
A
#
# COMPACT_ATOMS: atom_id res chain seq x y z
N LEU A 1 -9.55 -6.74 15.31
CA LEU A 1 -8.64 -7.66 14.60
C LEU A 1 -7.24 -7.06 14.41
N LEU A 2 -7.10 -5.86 13.85
CA LEU A 2 -5.82 -5.15 13.76
C LEU A 2 -5.57 -4.18 14.93
N GLY A 3 -6.47 -4.15 15.95
CA GLY A 3 -6.37 -3.33 17.15
C GLY A 3 -6.63 -1.84 16.88
N TYR A 4 -7.48 -1.50 15.95
CA TYR A 4 -8.08 -0.17 15.79
C TYR A 4 -9.50 -0.18 16.33
N ASP A 5 -9.93 0.96 16.87
CA ASP A 5 -11.32 1.16 17.27
C ASP A 5 -12.18 1.48 16.04
N ARG A 6 -13.50 1.27 16.19
CA ARG A 6 -14.44 1.50 15.05
C ARG A 6 -14.51 2.94 14.58
N ASN A 7 -14.13 3.89 15.42
CA ASN A 7 -14.12 5.32 15.17
C ASN A 7 -12.72 5.86 14.85
N PHE A 8 -11.89 5.05 14.18
CA PHE A 8 -10.58 5.51 13.74
C PHE A 8 -10.68 6.72 12.80
N THR A 9 -9.68 7.57 12.86
CA THR A 9 -9.57 8.78 12.01
C THR A 9 -8.72 8.49 10.78
N ILE A 10 -9.10 9.03 9.63
CA ILE A 10 -8.28 9.02 8.42
C ILE A 10 -7.54 10.36 8.35
N TYR A 11 -6.22 10.30 8.42
CA TYR A 11 -5.37 11.48 8.32
C TYR A 11 -5.21 11.93 6.87
N ASP A 12 -5.54 13.19 6.62
CA ASP A 12 -5.25 13.84 5.34
C ASP A 12 -3.76 14.22 5.21
N ALA A 13 -3.38 14.84 4.10
CA ALA A 13 -2.00 15.25 3.85
C ALA A 13 -1.48 16.26 4.88
N SER A 14 -2.34 17.11 5.45
CA SER A 14 -1.97 18.09 6.47
C SER A 14 -1.71 17.41 7.82
N ASP A 15 -2.59 16.47 8.19
CA ASP A 15 -2.48 15.68 9.42
C ASP A 15 -1.22 14.81 9.40
N GLN A 16 -0.99 14.12 8.29
CA GLN A 16 0.21 13.30 8.07
C GLN A 16 1.48 14.13 8.21
N LYS A 17 1.50 15.32 7.60
CA LYS A 17 2.63 16.24 7.69
C LYS A 17 2.87 16.73 9.11
N SER A 18 1.82 17.04 9.84
CA SER A 18 1.90 17.47 11.23
C SER A 18 2.47 16.36 12.12
N LEU A 19 1.95 15.14 11.97
CA LEU A 19 2.45 13.97 12.69
C LEU A 19 3.91 13.68 12.34
N MET A 20 4.30 13.75 11.06
CA MET A 20 5.69 13.50 10.65
C MET A 20 6.66 14.52 11.29
N LYS A 21 6.28 15.79 11.40
CA LYS A 21 7.10 16.79 12.10
C LYS A 21 7.31 16.46 13.57
N GLU A 22 6.25 15.97 14.24
CA GLU A 22 6.36 15.53 15.64
C GLU A 22 7.30 14.34 15.75
N VAL A 23 7.14 13.33 14.89
CA VAL A 23 7.99 12.13 14.83
C VAL A 23 9.47 12.51 14.64
N LEU A 24 9.78 13.34 13.65
CA LEU A 24 11.15 13.78 13.39
C LEU A 24 11.74 14.53 14.59
N LYS A 25 10.95 15.36 15.26
CA LYS A 25 11.36 16.09 16.47
C LYS A 25 11.60 15.16 17.64
N GLU A 26 10.70 14.21 17.90
CA GLU A 26 10.85 13.22 18.98
C GLU A 26 12.10 12.36 18.81
N MET A 27 12.36 11.94 17.59
CA MET A 27 13.54 11.14 17.23
C MET A 27 14.83 11.97 17.09
N LYS A 28 14.77 13.30 17.29
CA LYS A 28 15.89 14.25 17.12
C LYS A 28 16.58 14.11 15.75
N ILE A 29 15.77 13.96 14.70
CA ILE A 29 16.26 13.82 13.32
C ILE A 29 16.60 15.20 12.75
N ASP A 30 17.77 15.30 12.11
CA ASP A 30 18.16 16.50 11.36
C ASP A 30 17.33 16.60 10.06
N THR A 31 16.42 17.56 10.02
CA THR A 31 15.51 17.77 8.85
C THR A 31 16.23 18.29 7.61
N LYS A 32 17.48 18.74 7.73
CA LYS A 32 18.32 19.07 6.55
C LYS A 32 18.80 17.81 5.85
N GLN A 33 19.15 16.76 6.61
CA GLN A 33 19.55 15.46 6.04
C GLN A 33 18.34 14.60 5.69
N PHE A 34 17.23 14.71 6.42
CA PHE A 34 15.98 13.98 6.22
C PHE A 34 14.81 14.95 6.05
N PRO A 35 14.68 15.59 4.88
CA PRO A 35 13.58 16.48 4.62
C PRO A 35 12.24 15.75 4.74
N GLU A 36 11.31 16.31 5.51
CA GLU A 36 10.00 15.73 5.81
C GLU A 36 9.30 15.17 4.56
N ARG A 37 9.24 15.98 3.49
CA ARG A 37 8.59 15.59 2.24
C ARG A 37 9.25 14.36 1.59
N SER A 38 10.57 14.27 1.63
CA SER A 38 11.31 13.14 1.07
C SER A 38 11.02 11.85 1.86
N VAL A 39 11.06 11.94 3.20
CA VAL A 39 10.77 10.80 4.07
C VAL A 39 9.33 10.32 3.89
N MET A 40 8.35 11.23 3.86
CA MET A 40 6.95 10.88 3.62
C MET A 40 6.76 10.20 2.26
N SER A 41 7.41 10.69 1.21
CA SER A 41 7.35 10.09 -0.13
C SER A 41 7.92 8.66 -0.14
N GLU A 42 9.02 8.41 0.57
CA GLU A 42 9.62 7.08 0.65
C GLU A 42 8.75 6.11 1.46
N ILE A 43 8.14 6.57 2.56
CA ILE A 43 7.19 5.76 3.33
C ILE A 43 5.94 5.42 2.49
N SER A 44 5.39 6.41 1.77
CA SER A 44 4.26 6.19 0.87
C SER A 44 4.61 5.17 -0.22
N SER A 45 5.79 5.30 -0.85
CA SER A 45 6.26 4.33 -1.83
C SER A 45 6.38 2.92 -1.25
N ALA A 46 6.93 2.78 -0.04
CA ALA A 46 7.04 1.49 0.64
C ALA A 46 5.65 0.87 0.90
N LYS A 47 4.67 1.67 1.35
CA LYS A 47 3.29 1.21 1.55
C LYS A 47 2.64 0.77 0.24
N ASN A 48 2.84 1.53 -0.84
CA ASN A 48 2.31 1.19 -2.17
C ASN A 48 2.95 -0.07 -2.76
N GLU A 49 4.18 -0.40 -2.37
CA GLU A 49 4.84 -1.67 -2.66
C GLU A 49 4.48 -2.80 -1.67
N TYR A 50 3.58 -2.52 -0.74
CA TYR A 50 3.20 -3.42 0.34
C TYR A 50 4.38 -3.88 1.20
N LYS A 51 5.26 -2.94 1.54
CA LYS A 51 6.42 -3.18 2.41
C LYS A 51 6.18 -2.55 3.79
N SER A 52 6.21 -3.39 4.82
CA SER A 52 6.23 -2.93 6.21
C SER A 52 7.55 -2.21 6.55
N PRO A 53 7.65 -1.52 7.70
CA PRO A 53 8.93 -0.98 8.15
C PRO A 53 10.06 -2.02 8.21
N LEU A 54 9.73 -3.25 8.59
CA LEU A 54 10.68 -4.36 8.64
C LEU A 54 11.10 -4.81 7.25
N ASP A 55 10.14 -4.94 6.30
CA ASP A 55 10.44 -5.31 4.93
C ASP A 55 11.31 -4.25 4.25
N TYR A 56 10.99 -2.96 4.46
CA TYR A 56 11.81 -1.85 3.98
C TYR A 56 13.23 -1.91 4.53
N ARG A 57 13.39 -2.18 5.82
CA ARG A 57 14.69 -2.34 6.48
C ARG A 57 15.48 -3.50 5.88
N ASN A 58 14.84 -4.65 5.68
CA ASN A 58 15.51 -5.85 5.16
C ASN A 58 15.96 -5.66 3.70
N GLU A 59 15.17 -4.98 2.89
CA GLU A 59 15.46 -4.82 1.47
C GLU A 59 16.41 -3.63 1.19
N TYR A 60 16.20 -2.51 1.87
CA TYR A 60 16.92 -1.26 1.59
C TYR A 60 17.88 -0.82 2.68
N GLY A 61 17.88 -1.46 3.83
CA GLY A 61 18.66 -1.06 5.01
C GLY A 61 20.17 -1.32 4.93
N SER A 62 20.74 -1.47 3.72
CA SER A 62 22.18 -1.67 3.53
C SER A 62 23.01 -0.42 3.85
N ASN A 63 22.40 0.75 3.92
CA ASN A 63 23.07 2.02 4.23
C ASN A 63 22.38 2.75 5.39
N PHE A 64 23.14 3.64 6.04
CA PHE A 64 22.68 4.39 7.21
C PHE A 64 21.41 5.21 6.95
N ARG A 65 21.30 5.85 5.77
CA ARG A 65 20.12 6.67 5.45
C ARG A 65 18.84 5.83 5.43
N ASN A 66 18.87 4.70 4.76
CA ASN A 66 17.70 3.83 4.65
C ASN A 66 17.35 3.13 5.96
N GLN A 67 18.35 2.79 6.78
CA GLN A 67 18.10 2.33 8.15
C GLN A 67 17.35 3.39 8.96
N ARG A 68 17.78 4.64 8.84
CA ARG A 68 17.13 5.76 9.54
C ARG A 68 15.70 5.99 9.06
N ILE A 69 15.45 5.86 7.76
CA ILE A 69 14.09 5.95 7.20
C ILE A 69 13.22 4.80 7.72
N ALA A 70 13.75 3.59 7.81
CA ALA A 70 13.04 2.47 8.41
C ALA A 70 12.66 2.74 9.88
N ASP A 71 13.57 3.33 10.68
CA ASP A 71 13.30 3.73 12.06
C ASP A 71 12.18 4.79 12.13
N ILE A 72 12.23 5.79 11.23
CA ILE A 72 11.21 6.85 11.16
C ILE A 72 9.86 6.25 10.73
N TYR A 73 9.85 5.36 9.76
CA TYR A 73 8.64 4.68 9.30
C TYR A 73 7.98 3.86 10.41
N GLU A 74 8.77 3.09 11.16
CA GLU A 74 8.28 2.32 12.31
C GLU A 74 7.67 3.24 13.38
N HIS A 75 8.37 4.34 13.72
CA HIS A 75 7.87 5.30 14.70
C HIS A 75 6.61 6.02 14.22
N TYR A 76 6.54 6.41 12.95
CA TYR A 76 5.37 7.02 12.34
C TYR A 76 4.14 6.09 12.41
N GLN A 77 4.29 4.81 12.06
CA GLN A 77 3.21 3.82 12.15
C GLN A 77 2.76 3.60 13.60
N LYS A 78 3.70 3.59 14.54
CA LYS A 78 3.38 3.49 15.96
C LYS A 78 2.52 4.69 16.41
N ARG A 79 2.91 5.91 16.05
CA ARG A 79 2.17 7.14 16.39
C ARG A 79 0.78 7.18 15.74
N LEU A 80 0.64 6.78 14.47
CA LEU A 80 -0.67 6.61 13.84
C LEU A 80 -1.54 5.65 14.66
N LYS A 81 -0.99 4.51 15.06
CA LYS A 81 -1.70 3.52 15.85
C LYS A 81 -2.14 4.04 17.22
N GLU A 82 -1.26 4.74 17.94
CA GLU A 82 -1.55 5.36 19.23
C GLU A 82 -2.67 6.40 19.12
N ASN A 83 -2.74 7.11 18.01
CA ASN A 83 -3.78 8.10 17.71
C ASN A 83 -5.08 7.46 17.17
N ASN A 84 -5.17 6.12 17.09
CA ASN A 84 -6.26 5.41 16.42
C ASN A 84 -6.53 5.99 15.02
N ALA A 85 -5.46 6.17 14.23
CA ALA A 85 -5.50 6.81 12.92
C ALA A 85 -4.85 5.94 11.84
N LEU A 86 -5.32 6.13 10.62
CA LEU A 86 -4.76 5.58 9.39
C LEU A 86 -4.48 6.74 8.43
N ASP A 87 -3.43 6.63 7.63
CA ASP A 87 -3.28 7.49 6.46
C ASP A 87 -3.93 6.84 5.21
N PHE A 88 -3.93 7.54 4.08
CA PHE A 88 -4.57 7.01 2.86
C PHE A 88 -3.92 5.72 2.35
N ASP A 89 -2.61 5.61 2.43
CA ASP A 89 -1.92 4.40 1.99
C ASP A 89 -2.23 3.21 2.92
N ASP A 90 -2.43 3.47 4.21
CA ASP A 90 -2.84 2.47 5.19
C ASP A 90 -4.20 1.86 4.88
N LEU A 91 -5.11 2.56 4.21
CA LEU A 91 -6.45 2.02 3.91
C LEU A 91 -6.35 0.73 3.09
N ILE A 92 -5.48 0.70 2.10
CA ILE A 92 -5.24 -0.51 1.30
C ILE A 92 -4.28 -1.44 2.04
N PHE A 93 -3.16 -0.93 2.54
CA PHE A 93 -2.15 -1.73 3.23
C PHE A 93 -2.75 -2.57 4.38
N ARG A 94 -3.52 -1.92 5.27
CA ARG A 94 -4.14 -2.58 6.43
C ARG A 94 -5.30 -3.49 6.05
N THR A 95 -6.00 -3.20 4.95
CA THR A 95 -7.03 -4.12 4.44
C THR A 95 -6.40 -5.41 3.93
N VAL A 96 -5.31 -5.33 3.18
CA VAL A 96 -4.55 -6.51 2.74
C VAL A 96 -4.02 -7.29 3.94
N GLU A 97 -3.45 -6.61 4.94
CA GLU A 97 -2.97 -7.24 6.17
C GLU A 97 -4.11 -7.96 6.91
N LEU A 98 -5.29 -7.34 7.01
CA LEU A 98 -6.47 -7.93 7.64
C LEU A 98 -6.90 -9.21 6.92
N PHE A 99 -7.01 -9.17 5.60
CA PHE A 99 -7.42 -10.32 4.81
C PHE A 99 -6.41 -11.48 4.85
N GLN A 100 -5.13 -11.18 5.01
CA GLN A 100 -4.11 -12.22 5.19
C GLN A 100 -4.12 -12.84 6.59
N LYS A 101 -4.53 -12.07 7.61
CA LYS A 101 -4.58 -12.53 9.01
C LYS A 101 -5.87 -13.20 9.39
N ASP A 102 -6.97 -12.87 8.72
CA ASP A 102 -8.32 -13.31 9.07
C ASP A 102 -9.05 -13.85 7.84
N ALA A 103 -9.02 -15.17 7.70
CA ALA A 103 -9.63 -15.87 6.58
C ALA A 103 -11.17 -15.74 6.57
N GLU A 104 -11.82 -15.63 7.72
CA GLU A 104 -13.27 -15.49 7.80
C GLU A 104 -13.72 -14.13 7.27
N VAL A 105 -12.99 -13.07 7.65
CA VAL A 105 -13.24 -11.73 7.11
C VAL A 105 -13.01 -11.70 5.61
N LEU A 106 -11.91 -12.28 5.12
CA LEU A 106 -11.65 -12.37 3.69
C LEU A 106 -12.80 -13.09 2.96
N GLU A 107 -13.25 -14.24 3.46
CA GLU A 107 -14.31 -15.02 2.85
C GLU A 107 -15.63 -14.25 2.77
N GLN A 108 -16.01 -13.51 3.83
CA GLN A 108 -17.20 -12.65 3.82
C GLN A 108 -17.15 -11.61 2.68
N TYR A 109 -16.00 -10.98 2.46
CA TYR A 109 -15.84 -10.00 1.38
C TYR A 109 -15.77 -10.64 0.00
N GLN A 110 -15.16 -11.82 -0.14
CA GLN A 110 -15.19 -12.60 -1.39
C GLN A 110 -16.62 -12.99 -1.77
N ASP A 111 -17.45 -13.41 -0.80
CA ASP A 111 -18.86 -13.76 -1.04
C ASP A 111 -19.72 -12.54 -1.39
N ARG A 112 -19.34 -11.38 -0.87
CA ARG A 112 -19.99 -10.11 -1.19
C ARG A 112 -19.60 -9.59 -2.57
N PHE A 113 -18.34 -9.70 -2.97
CA PHE A 113 -17.78 -9.19 -4.22
C PHE A 113 -17.45 -10.34 -5.17
N ARG A 114 -18.48 -11.00 -5.71
CA ARG A 114 -18.33 -12.15 -6.60
C ARG A 114 -17.85 -11.81 -8.01
N PHE A 115 -17.97 -10.56 -8.41
CA PHE A 115 -17.50 -10.02 -9.68
C PHE A 115 -16.68 -8.78 -9.38
N ILE A 116 -15.46 -8.74 -9.89
CA ILE A 116 -14.52 -7.64 -9.67
C ILE A 116 -14.11 -7.13 -11.04
N MET A 117 -14.24 -5.82 -11.22
CA MET A 117 -13.77 -5.12 -12.41
C MET A 117 -12.81 -4.02 -11.99
N VAL A 118 -11.65 -3.98 -12.64
CA VAL A 118 -10.62 -2.97 -12.39
C VAL A 118 -10.33 -2.25 -13.70
N ASP A 119 -10.57 -0.95 -13.68
CA ASP A 119 -10.20 -0.04 -14.77
C ASP A 119 -8.83 0.57 -14.55
N GLU A 120 -8.20 1.10 -15.60
CA GLU A 120 -6.87 1.71 -15.58
C GLU A 120 -5.83 0.79 -14.89
N TYR A 121 -5.88 -0.50 -15.21
CA TYR A 121 -5.09 -1.51 -14.51
C TYR A 121 -3.58 -1.30 -14.62
N GLN A 122 -3.09 -0.63 -15.67
CA GLN A 122 -1.70 -0.23 -15.85
C GLN A 122 -1.20 0.71 -14.74
N ASP A 123 -2.11 1.45 -14.08
CA ASP A 123 -1.77 2.40 -13.01
C ASP A 123 -1.89 1.79 -11.60
N THR A 124 -2.14 0.48 -11.50
CA THR A 124 -2.21 -0.20 -10.20
C THR A 124 -0.83 -0.41 -9.58
N ASN A 125 -0.73 -0.25 -8.26
CA ASN A 125 0.46 -0.57 -7.49
C ASN A 125 0.39 -1.97 -6.87
N THR A 126 1.48 -2.41 -6.24
CA THR A 126 1.58 -3.76 -5.65
C THR A 126 0.56 -4.00 -4.53
N ALA A 127 0.28 -3.00 -3.68
CA ALA A 127 -0.71 -3.13 -2.61
C ALA A 127 -2.12 -3.31 -3.18
N GLN A 128 -2.48 -2.54 -4.21
CA GLN A 128 -3.76 -2.66 -4.93
C GLN A 128 -3.89 -4.00 -5.63
N PHE A 129 -2.82 -4.45 -6.32
CA PHE A 129 -2.77 -5.77 -6.95
C PHE A 129 -3.04 -6.89 -5.92
N LYS A 130 -2.39 -6.85 -4.75
CA LYS A 130 -2.59 -7.82 -3.68
C LYS A 130 -4.03 -7.82 -3.17
N LEU A 131 -4.64 -6.65 -2.98
CA LEU A 131 -6.02 -6.52 -2.56
C LEU A 131 -6.99 -7.18 -3.56
N VAL A 132 -6.84 -6.85 -4.84
CA VAL A 132 -7.66 -7.41 -5.93
C VAL A 132 -7.48 -8.93 -6.02
N SER A 133 -6.23 -9.41 -5.95
CA SER A 133 -5.92 -10.84 -6.02
C SER A 133 -6.54 -11.62 -4.87
N LEU A 134 -6.49 -11.10 -3.63
CA LEU A 134 -7.13 -11.74 -2.48
C LEU A 134 -8.64 -11.81 -2.63
N LEU A 135 -9.27 -10.72 -3.03
CA LEU A 135 -10.72 -10.67 -3.23
C LEU A 135 -11.19 -11.59 -4.36
N ALA A 136 -10.44 -11.64 -5.46
CA ALA A 136 -10.80 -12.44 -6.64
C ALA A 136 -10.52 -13.94 -6.45
N ALA A 137 -9.73 -14.36 -5.48
CA ALA A 137 -9.19 -15.72 -5.37
C ALA A 137 -10.27 -16.81 -5.30
N LYS A 138 -11.41 -16.57 -4.64
CA LYS A 138 -12.46 -17.58 -4.45
C LYS A 138 -13.25 -17.85 -5.73
N TYR A 139 -13.72 -16.83 -6.41
CA TYR A 139 -14.64 -16.96 -7.56
C TYR A 139 -13.96 -16.76 -8.90
N ARG A 140 -12.78 -16.17 -8.94
CA ARG A 140 -11.97 -15.87 -10.14
C ARG A 140 -12.71 -15.07 -11.22
N ASN A 141 -13.80 -14.38 -10.85
CA ASN A 141 -14.55 -13.49 -11.74
C ASN A 141 -13.91 -12.10 -11.74
N LEU A 142 -12.72 -12.01 -12.31
CA LEU A 142 -11.93 -10.79 -12.41
C LEU A 142 -11.87 -10.33 -13.88
N CYS A 143 -12.23 -9.08 -14.10
CA CYS A 143 -12.03 -8.39 -15.37
C CYS A 143 -11.14 -7.17 -15.12
N VAL A 144 -10.06 -7.04 -15.87
CA VAL A 144 -9.21 -5.86 -15.84
C VAL A 144 -9.23 -5.19 -17.20
N VAL A 145 -9.25 -3.87 -17.19
CA VAL A 145 -9.18 -3.03 -18.39
C VAL A 145 -8.00 -2.09 -18.21
N GLY A 146 -7.18 -1.95 -19.23
CA GLY A 146 -6.03 -1.06 -19.19
C GLY A 146 -5.36 -0.95 -20.54
N ASP A 147 -4.50 0.04 -20.65
CA ASP A 147 -3.72 0.36 -21.84
C ASP A 147 -2.28 0.59 -21.40
N ASP A 148 -1.37 -0.28 -21.81
CA ASP A 148 0.05 -0.21 -21.45
C ASP A 148 0.74 1.00 -22.09
N ASP A 149 0.26 1.47 -23.22
CA ASP A 149 0.76 2.70 -23.88
C ASP A 149 0.43 3.97 -23.09
N GLN A 150 -0.61 3.94 -22.24
CA GLN A 150 -0.99 5.06 -21.37
C GLN A 150 -0.24 5.08 -20.03
N SER A 151 0.56 4.08 -19.70
CA SER A 151 1.37 4.02 -18.47
C SER A 151 2.59 4.95 -18.53
N ILE A 152 2.35 6.24 -18.83
CA ILE A 152 3.40 7.27 -18.98
C ILE A 152 3.83 7.90 -17.66
N TYR A 153 3.05 7.74 -16.59
CA TYR A 153 3.34 8.28 -15.26
C TYR A 153 3.28 7.17 -14.20
N ARG A 154 4.35 7.04 -13.40
CA ARG A 154 4.36 6.18 -12.20
C ARG A 154 3.58 6.83 -11.06
N PHE A 155 2.29 7.06 -11.27
CA PHE A 155 1.45 7.69 -10.26
C PHE A 155 1.30 6.74 -9.05
N ARG A 156 1.62 7.23 -7.85
CA ARG A 156 1.53 6.48 -6.57
C ARG A 156 2.13 5.08 -6.64
N GLY A 157 3.30 4.93 -7.22
CA GLY A 157 3.98 3.63 -7.29
C GLY A 157 3.35 2.65 -8.28
N ALA A 158 2.64 3.13 -9.30
CA ALA A 158 2.10 2.31 -10.38
C ALA A 158 3.18 1.36 -10.93
N ASN A 159 2.81 0.09 -11.09
CA ASN A 159 3.69 -0.96 -11.56
C ASN A 159 3.13 -1.55 -12.85
N ILE A 160 3.66 -1.12 -13.97
CA ILE A 160 3.27 -1.62 -15.30
C ILE A 160 3.41 -3.15 -15.42
N GLN A 161 4.27 -3.78 -14.61
CA GLN A 161 4.39 -5.24 -14.60
C GLN A 161 3.08 -5.93 -14.20
N ASN A 162 2.20 -5.26 -13.44
CA ASN A 162 0.92 -5.82 -13.08
C ASN A 162 0.05 -6.15 -14.31
N ILE A 163 0.06 -5.29 -15.34
CA ILE A 163 -0.68 -5.56 -16.58
C ILE A 163 0.13 -6.48 -17.52
N LEU A 164 1.44 -6.26 -17.65
CA LEU A 164 2.28 -7.06 -18.54
C LEU A 164 2.38 -8.53 -18.11
N SER A 165 2.38 -8.82 -16.80
CA SER A 165 2.44 -10.18 -16.26
C SER A 165 1.06 -10.74 -15.88
N PHE A 166 -0.04 -10.08 -16.25
CA PHE A 166 -1.38 -10.52 -15.87
C PHE A 166 -1.68 -11.94 -16.35
N GLU A 167 -1.33 -12.29 -17.60
CA GLU A 167 -1.51 -13.63 -18.16
C GLU A 167 -0.65 -14.69 -17.47
N GLU A 168 0.50 -14.31 -16.89
CA GLU A 168 1.33 -15.23 -16.10
C GLU A 168 0.67 -15.57 -14.76
N VAL A 169 0.02 -14.59 -14.14
CA VAL A 169 -0.71 -14.76 -12.87
C VAL A 169 -2.05 -15.45 -13.08
N TYR A 170 -2.71 -15.17 -14.22
CA TYR A 170 -4.02 -15.71 -14.61
C TYR A 170 -3.93 -16.39 -15.97
N PRO A 171 -3.34 -17.61 -16.08
CA PRO A 171 -3.09 -18.28 -17.38
C PRO A 171 -4.36 -18.64 -18.15
N ASP A 172 -5.48 -18.69 -17.45
CA ASP A 172 -6.83 -18.96 -17.99
C ASP A 172 -7.59 -17.69 -18.41
N ALA A 173 -6.96 -16.52 -18.30
CA ALA A 173 -7.57 -15.26 -18.69
C ALA A 173 -7.81 -15.19 -20.20
N LYS A 174 -8.99 -14.67 -20.59
CA LYS A 174 -9.29 -14.36 -21.98
C LYS A 174 -8.89 -12.93 -22.29
N VAL A 175 -7.88 -12.75 -23.11
CA VAL A 175 -7.44 -11.42 -23.56
C VAL A 175 -8.26 -10.98 -24.75
N ILE A 176 -8.78 -9.75 -24.69
CA ILE A 176 -9.50 -9.08 -25.78
C ILE A 176 -8.74 -7.78 -26.06
N ARG A 177 -8.28 -7.59 -27.29
CA ARG A 177 -7.66 -6.35 -27.75
C ARG A 177 -8.68 -5.56 -28.57
N LEU A 178 -8.82 -4.28 -28.23
CA LEU A 178 -9.70 -3.33 -28.88
C LEU A 178 -8.94 -2.52 -29.94
#